data_e717772aca420b706a79c575b40d74cb
#
_entry.id   e717772aca420b706a79c575b40d74cb
#
_cell.length_a   1.000
_cell.length_b   1.000
_cell.length_c   1.000
_cell.angle_alpha   90.00
_cell.angle_beta   90.00
_cell.angle_gamma   90.00
#
_symmetry.space_group_name_H-M   'P 1'
#
loop_
_entity.id
_entity.type
_entity.pdbx_description
1 polymer ?
#
loop_
_entity_poly.entity_id
_entity_poly.type
_entity_poly.pdbx_seq_one_letter_code
_entity_poly.pdbx_strand_id
1 'polypeptide(L)'
;MCIRDSTLSVTPCWCYGSETMDMDPMTIKGVWGFNGTERPGAVYLASVLATHAQKGLPAFGIYGHEVQDRDQVTEIPDDVKEKLLRFGRAAVAVATMRGKSYLQIGSVTMGIGGSIMDQNFMEEYLGLRVESVDEVEILRRMEEGIYDHEAYEKALAWTKEHCKEGRDDNPEYVDFLGEKRRIKFTKEEKEKQWEFTIKMYCIIKDLIQGNKNLPAGFIEESVGHNAIAAGFQGQRQWTDHWPNCDYP
;
A
#
# COMPACT_ATOMS: atom_id res chain seq x y z
N MET A 1 13.27 -17.47 -15.91
CA MET A 1 12.15 -18.13 -15.21
C MET A 1 10.94 -17.21 -15.36
N CYS A 2 9.90 -17.63 -16.06
CA CYS A 2 8.68 -16.82 -16.17
C CYS A 2 7.90 -16.99 -14.86
N ILE A 3 7.85 -15.95 -14.05
CA ILE A 3 7.02 -15.92 -12.85
C ILE A 3 5.62 -15.55 -13.31
N ARG A 4 4.65 -16.45 -13.10
CA ARG A 4 3.24 -16.11 -13.31
C ARG A 4 2.69 -15.56 -12.01
N ASP A 5 2.22 -14.34 -12.03
CA ASP A 5 1.57 -13.74 -10.86
C ASP A 5 0.05 -13.98 -10.86
N SER A 6 -0.51 -14.27 -12.03
CA SER A 6 -1.95 -14.56 -12.18
C SER A 6 -2.24 -15.41 -13.42
N THR A 7 -3.38 -16.11 -13.38
CA THR A 7 -3.94 -16.83 -14.50
C THR A 7 -5.40 -16.42 -14.72
N LEU A 8 -5.81 -16.35 -15.96
CA LEU A 8 -7.19 -16.21 -16.37
C LEU A 8 -7.53 -17.34 -17.32
N SER A 9 -8.27 -18.33 -16.83
CA SER A 9 -8.80 -19.41 -17.66
C SER A 9 -10.13 -19.00 -18.27
N VAL A 10 -10.35 -19.32 -19.52
CA VAL A 10 -11.60 -19.04 -20.23
C VAL A 10 -12.29 -20.32 -20.59
N THR A 11 -13.54 -20.47 -20.18
CA THR A 11 -14.40 -21.60 -20.48
C THR A 11 -15.56 -21.17 -21.38
N PRO A 12 -15.35 -21.08 -22.72
CA PRO A 12 -16.36 -20.61 -23.65
C PRO A 12 -17.49 -21.63 -23.87
N CYS A 13 -17.19 -22.89 -23.64
CA CYS A 13 -18.15 -24.00 -23.71
C CYS A 13 -17.72 -25.10 -22.72
N TRP A 14 -18.28 -26.28 -22.84
CA TRP A 14 -17.88 -27.42 -22.04
C TRP A 14 -16.37 -27.72 -22.24
N CYS A 15 -15.60 -27.51 -21.18
CA CYS A 15 -14.17 -27.81 -21.09
C CYS A 15 -13.92 -28.63 -19.83
N TYR A 16 -13.01 -29.59 -19.88
CA TYR A 16 -12.69 -30.36 -18.67
C TYR A 16 -11.97 -29.50 -17.64
N GLY A 17 -12.44 -29.59 -16.39
CA GLY A 17 -11.85 -28.81 -15.29
C GLY A 17 -10.37 -29.09 -15.06
N SER A 18 -9.92 -30.34 -15.32
CA SER A 18 -8.52 -30.73 -15.22
C SER A 18 -7.59 -29.98 -16.16
N GLU A 19 -8.09 -29.48 -17.29
CA GLU A 19 -7.31 -28.75 -18.28
C GLU A 19 -7.28 -27.23 -18.01
N THR A 20 -8.24 -26.74 -17.22
CA THR A 20 -8.42 -25.31 -16.96
C THR A 20 -7.97 -24.90 -15.56
N MET A 21 -7.56 -25.86 -14.73
CA MET A 21 -7.07 -25.57 -13.38
C MET A 21 -5.65 -25.04 -13.39
N ASP A 22 -5.41 -24.05 -12.56
CA ASP A 22 -4.07 -23.64 -12.18
C ASP A 22 -3.78 -24.17 -10.76
N MET A 23 -2.85 -25.08 -10.66
CA MET A 23 -2.48 -25.75 -9.41
C MET A 23 -1.38 -25.01 -8.64
N ASP A 24 -0.82 -23.94 -9.17
CA ASP A 24 0.20 -23.15 -8.47
C ASP A 24 -0.46 -22.37 -7.30
N PRO A 25 -0.10 -22.64 -6.03
CA PRO A 25 -0.70 -21.96 -4.89
C PRO A 25 -0.36 -20.46 -4.84
N MET A 26 0.65 -20.03 -5.57
CA MET A 26 1.16 -18.66 -5.54
C MET A 26 0.55 -17.75 -6.61
N THR A 27 -0.24 -18.28 -7.54
CA THR A 27 -0.92 -17.47 -8.55
C THR A 27 -2.33 -17.09 -8.14
N ILE A 28 -2.76 -15.89 -8.52
CA ILE A 28 -4.15 -15.46 -8.43
C ILE A 28 -4.91 -16.04 -9.63
N LYS A 29 -6.05 -16.66 -9.38
CA LYS A 29 -6.79 -17.41 -10.39
C LYS A 29 -8.13 -16.75 -10.67
N GLY A 30 -8.37 -16.43 -11.93
CA GLY A 30 -9.68 -16.05 -12.47
C GLY A 30 -10.15 -17.11 -13.45
N VAL A 31 -11.44 -17.37 -13.47
CA VAL A 31 -12.09 -18.25 -14.45
C VAL A 31 -13.25 -17.50 -15.05
N TRP A 32 -13.23 -17.31 -16.35
CA TRP A 32 -14.31 -16.66 -17.10
C TRP A 32 -15.09 -17.70 -17.86
N GLY A 33 -16.36 -17.90 -17.50
CA GLY A 33 -17.28 -18.81 -18.17
C GLY A 33 -18.31 -18.05 -19.00
N PHE A 34 -18.51 -18.49 -20.25
CA PHE A 34 -19.55 -17.95 -21.11
C PHE A 34 -20.92 -18.46 -20.65
N ASN A 35 -21.88 -17.56 -20.54
CA ASN A 35 -23.26 -17.90 -20.20
C ASN A 35 -24.05 -18.28 -21.49
N GLY A 36 -23.62 -19.38 -22.13
CA GLY A 36 -24.21 -19.83 -23.38
C GLY A 36 -25.51 -20.63 -23.20
N THR A 37 -26.25 -20.80 -24.30
CA THR A 37 -27.50 -21.58 -24.33
C THR A 37 -27.25 -23.06 -24.54
N GLU A 38 -26.26 -23.39 -25.38
CA GLU A 38 -25.84 -24.78 -25.62
C GLU A 38 -24.47 -25.01 -25.00
N ARG A 39 -24.36 -26.11 -24.19
CA ARG A 39 -23.09 -26.43 -23.53
C ARG A 39 -22.43 -25.26 -22.82
N PRO A 40 -23.14 -24.59 -21.90
CA PRO A 40 -22.69 -23.31 -21.33
C PRO A 40 -21.36 -23.47 -20.58
N GLY A 41 -20.40 -22.61 -20.88
CA GLY A 41 -19.11 -22.54 -20.18
C GLY A 41 -19.26 -22.19 -18.70
N ALA A 42 -20.33 -21.49 -18.33
CA ALA A 42 -20.65 -21.15 -16.95
C ALA A 42 -20.87 -22.37 -16.04
N VAL A 43 -21.33 -23.50 -16.58
CA VAL A 43 -21.44 -24.78 -15.81
C VAL A 43 -20.05 -25.29 -15.45
N TYR A 44 -19.13 -25.23 -16.40
CA TYR A 44 -17.74 -25.63 -16.16
C TYR A 44 -16.98 -24.66 -15.30
N LEU A 45 -17.28 -23.36 -15.37
CA LEU A 45 -16.83 -22.35 -14.42
C LEU A 45 -17.12 -22.81 -12.98
N ALA A 46 -18.35 -23.21 -12.68
CA ALA A 46 -18.73 -23.67 -11.34
C ALA A 46 -17.94 -24.94 -10.93
N SER A 47 -17.78 -25.90 -11.84
CA SER A 47 -16.98 -27.11 -11.61
C SER A 47 -15.50 -26.79 -11.34
N VAL A 48 -14.90 -25.91 -12.12
CA VAL A 48 -13.50 -25.50 -11.97
C VAL A 48 -13.29 -24.77 -10.64
N LEU A 49 -14.19 -23.85 -10.28
CA LEU A 49 -14.15 -23.16 -8.98
C LEU A 49 -14.28 -24.14 -7.80
N ALA A 50 -15.22 -25.08 -7.89
CA ALA A 50 -15.40 -26.10 -6.86
C ALA A 50 -14.15 -26.99 -6.70
N THR A 51 -13.51 -27.35 -7.81
CA THR A 51 -12.28 -28.15 -7.76
C THR A 51 -11.10 -27.38 -7.19
N HIS A 52 -10.94 -26.11 -7.53
CA HIS A 52 -9.94 -25.25 -6.87
C HIS A 52 -10.20 -25.14 -5.37
N ALA A 53 -11.45 -24.93 -4.96
CA ALA A 53 -11.83 -24.84 -3.56
C ALA A 53 -11.51 -26.13 -2.78
N GLN A 54 -11.77 -27.32 -3.36
CA GLN A 54 -11.39 -28.61 -2.78
C GLN A 54 -9.88 -28.77 -2.56
N LYS A 55 -9.07 -28.07 -3.35
CA LYS A 55 -7.61 -28.09 -3.23
C LYS A 55 -7.07 -26.97 -2.33
N GLY A 56 -7.94 -26.17 -1.74
CA GLY A 56 -7.55 -25.00 -0.95
C GLY A 56 -6.95 -23.86 -1.78
N LEU A 57 -7.25 -23.83 -3.09
CA LEU A 57 -6.73 -22.83 -4.03
C LEU A 57 -7.84 -21.83 -4.36
N PRO A 58 -7.80 -20.59 -3.82
CA PRO A 58 -8.81 -19.57 -4.13
C PRO A 58 -8.84 -19.24 -5.62
N ALA A 59 -10.04 -19.21 -6.21
CA ALA A 59 -10.25 -18.80 -7.59
C ALA A 59 -11.51 -17.93 -7.70
N PHE A 60 -11.50 -16.96 -8.62
CA PHE A 60 -12.57 -15.99 -8.81
C PHE A 60 -13.34 -16.28 -10.09
N GLY A 61 -14.68 -16.40 -9.97
CA GLY A 61 -15.56 -16.63 -11.10
C GLY A 61 -15.97 -15.31 -11.79
N ILE A 62 -15.90 -15.32 -13.10
CA ILE A 62 -16.35 -14.20 -13.96
C ILE A 62 -17.35 -14.75 -14.96
N TYR A 63 -18.55 -14.19 -14.99
CA TYR A 63 -19.60 -14.48 -15.96
C TYR A 63 -20.53 -13.29 -16.11
N GLY A 64 -21.24 -13.22 -17.23
CA GLY A 64 -22.18 -12.15 -17.54
C GLY A 64 -23.64 -12.52 -17.31
N HIS A 65 -24.50 -11.50 -17.38
CA HIS A 65 -25.96 -11.67 -17.36
C HIS A 65 -26.49 -12.03 -18.75
N GLU A 66 -25.81 -11.54 -19.78
CA GLU A 66 -26.19 -11.77 -21.17
C GLU A 66 -25.76 -13.16 -21.64
N VAL A 67 -26.52 -13.70 -22.59
CA VAL A 67 -26.18 -14.97 -23.23
C VAL A 67 -24.99 -14.75 -24.16
N GLN A 68 -23.97 -15.58 -23.98
CA GLN A 68 -22.75 -15.60 -24.79
C GLN A 68 -22.56 -17.00 -25.36
N ASP A 69 -23.02 -17.24 -26.57
CA ASP A 69 -22.72 -18.48 -27.28
C ASP A 69 -21.39 -18.35 -28.02
N ARG A 70 -20.52 -19.37 -27.90
CA ARG A 70 -19.13 -19.35 -28.39
C ARG A 70 -19.02 -19.02 -29.90
N ASP A 71 -20.02 -19.41 -30.68
CA ASP A 71 -20.01 -19.25 -32.13
C ASP A 71 -20.59 -17.90 -32.60
N GLN A 72 -21.13 -17.10 -31.66
CA GLN A 72 -21.83 -15.85 -31.96
C GLN A 72 -21.31 -14.64 -31.21
N VAL A 73 -20.30 -14.84 -30.32
CA VAL A 73 -19.73 -13.76 -29.52
C VAL A 73 -18.82 -12.90 -30.38
N THR A 74 -19.23 -11.65 -30.59
CA THR A 74 -18.44 -10.63 -31.28
C THR A 74 -17.80 -9.63 -30.36
N GLU A 75 -18.38 -9.44 -29.16
CA GLU A 75 -17.93 -8.47 -28.16
C GLU A 75 -18.01 -9.05 -26.74
N ILE A 76 -17.23 -8.51 -25.83
CA ILE A 76 -17.31 -8.83 -24.42
C ILE A 76 -18.40 -7.96 -23.80
N PRO A 77 -19.43 -8.54 -23.13
CA PRO A 77 -20.46 -7.75 -22.44
C PRO A 77 -19.86 -6.80 -21.40
N ASP A 78 -20.45 -5.63 -21.21
CA ASP A 78 -19.90 -4.60 -20.35
C ASP A 78 -19.73 -5.03 -18.90
N ASP A 79 -20.66 -5.81 -18.36
CA ASP A 79 -20.57 -6.34 -16.99
C ASP A 79 -19.43 -7.36 -16.85
N VAL A 80 -19.16 -8.15 -17.87
CA VAL A 80 -18.01 -9.07 -17.92
C VAL A 80 -16.72 -8.29 -18.05
N LYS A 81 -16.68 -7.28 -18.92
CA LYS A 81 -15.52 -6.41 -19.11
C LYS A 81 -15.13 -5.70 -17.81
N GLU A 82 -16.11 -5.19 -17.05
CA GLU A 82 -15.86 -4.59 -15.73
C GLU A 82 -15.22 -5.59 -14.76
N LYS A 83 -15.75 -6.81 -14.67
CA LYS A 83 -15.23 -7.88 -13.81
C LYS A 83 -13.82 -8.30 -14.22
N LEU A 84 -13.55 -8.42 -15.52
CA LEU A 84 -12.21 -8.73 -16.04
C LEU A 84 -11.20 -7.63 -15.70
N LEU A 85 -11.58 -6.36 -15.86
CA LEU A 85 -10.74 -5.23 -15.51
C LEU A 85 -10.49 -5.15 -14.00
N ARG A 86 -11.48 -5.47 -13.18
CA ARG A 86 -11.33 -5.55 -11.70
C ARG A 86 -10.35 -6.64 -11.32
N PHE A 87 -10.50 -7.84 -11.89
CA PHE A 87 -9.56 -8.95 -11.69
C PHE A 87 -8.13 -8.57 -12.12
N GLY A 88 -7.97 -7.99 -13.31
CA GLY A 88 -6.66 -7.57 -13.81
C GLY A 88 -5.98 -6.53 -12.93
N ARG A 89 -6.73 -5.53 -12.43
CA ARG A 89 -6.20 -4.52 -11.49
C ARG A 89 -5.77 -5.15 -10.16
N ALA A 90 -6.58 -6.08 -9.63
CA ALA A 90 -6.23 -6.80 -8.41
C ALA A 90 -4.98 -7.66 -8.60
N ALA A 91 -4.86 -8.35 -9.74
CA ALA A 91 -3.70 -9.15 -10.09
C ALA A 91 -2.41 -8.30 -10.17
N VAL A 92 -2.47 -7.13 -10.81
CA VAL A 92 -1.33 -6.20 -10.87
C VAL A 92 -0.98 -5.69 -9.47
N ALA A 93 -1.97 -5.37 -8.64
CA ALA A 93 -1.73 -4.90 -7.27
C ALA A 93 -0.97 -5.97 -6.45
N VAL A 94 -1.44 -7.22 -6.46
CA VAL A 94 -0.77 -8.33 -5.74
C VAL A 94 0.63 -8.59 -6.29
N ALA A 95 0.80 -8.59 -7.61
CA ALA A 95 2.12 -8.75 -8.23
C ALA A 95 3.09 -7.63 -7.82
N THR A 96 2.58 -6.41 -7.68
CA THR A 96 3.37 -5.26 -7.24
C THR A 96 3.76 -5.35 -5.76
N MET A 97 2.87 -5.85 -4.92
CA MET A 97 3.10 -6.00 -3.47
C MET A 97 4.07 -7.14 -3.15
N ARG A 98 4.00 -8.24 -3.89
CA ARG A 98 4.76 -9.45 -3.60
C ARG A 98 6.27 -9.21 -3.59
N GLY A 99 6.90 -9.58 -2.47
CA GLY A 99 8.34 -9.39 -2.25
C GLY A 99 8.76 -7.94 -1.95
N LYS A 100 7.80 -7.02 -1.83
CA LYS A 100 8.02 -5.68 -1.30
C LYS A 100 7.98 -5.67 0.23
N SER A 101 8.23 -4.51 0.83
CA SER A 101 8.13 -4.31 2.27
C SER A 101 7.01 -3.33 2.61
N TYR A 102 6.50 -3.46 3.81
CA TYR A 102 5.86 -2.40 4.56
C TYR A 102 6.86 -1.90 5.60
N LEU A 103 7.15 -0.61 5.61
CA LEU A 103 8.10 -0.02 6.55
C LEU A 103 7.36 0.50 7.78
N GLN A 104 7.56 -0.18 8.90
CA GLN A 104 7.08 0.24 10.20
C GLN A 104 8.10 1.20 10.80
N ILE A 105 7.67 2.40 11.16
CA ILE A 105 8.50 3.42 11.82
C ILE A 105 8.11 3.47 13.29
N GLY A 106 9.05 3.14 14.17
CA GLY A 106 8.78 2.93 15.58
C GLY A 106 8.20 1.56 15.90
N SER A 107 7.95 1.28 17.19
CA SER A 107 7.45 -0.02 17.63
C SER A 107 6.53 0.04 18.84
N VAL A 108 6.28 1.23 19.37
CA VAL A 108 5.48 1.41 20.59
C VAL A 108 4.01 1.59 20.25
N THR A 109 3.18 0.66 20.70
CA THR A 109 1.73 0.67 20.42
C THR A 109 0.90 1.29 21.54
N MET A 110 1.54 1.69 22.65
CA MET A 110 0.87 2.24 23.85
C MET A 110 -0.29 1.38 24.37
N GLY A 111 -0.20 0.07 24.22
CA GLY A 111 -1.25 -0.87 24.64
C GLY A 111 -2.42 -1.01 23.67
N ILE A 112 -2.35 -0.40 22.49
CA ILE A 112 -3.38 -0.54 21.43
C ILE A 112 -3.07 -1.80 20.64
N GLY A 113 -3.67 -2.93 21.01
CA GLY A 113 -3.40 -4.24 20.42
C GLY A 113 -3.65 -4.28 18.89
N GLY A 114 -4.63 -3.55 18.39
CA GLY A 114 -4.95 -3.50 16.96
C GLY A 114 -3.91 -2.76 16.10
N SER A 115 -2.97 -2.04 16.71
CA SER A 115 -1.88 -1.39 15.98
C SER A 115 -0.59 -2.21 15.92
N ILE A 116 -0.58 -3.40 16.54
CA ILE A 116 0.55 -4.33 16.44
C ILE A 116 0.52 -4.96 15.05
N MET A 117 1.60 -4.78 14.29
CA MET A 117 1.75 -5.39 12.97
C MET A 117 2.04 -6.88 13.09
N ASP A 118 1.17 -7.69 12.52
CA ASP A 118 1.38 -9.13 12.39
C ASP A 118 2.16 -9.44 11.11
N GLN A 119 3.43 -9.80 11.26
CA GLN A 119 4.31 -10.09 10.13
C GLN A 119 3.84 -11.31 9.33
N ASN A 120 3.37 -12.35 10.02
CA ASN A 120 2.90 -13.57 9.34
C ASN A 120 1.66 -13.27 8.48
N PHE A 121 0.75 -12.46 9.01
CA PHE A 121 -0.41 -12.01 8.24
C PHE A 121 0.01 -11.24 6.97
N MET A 122 0.95 -10.32 7.11
CA MET A 122 1.43 -9.51 5.97
C MET A 122 2.11 -10.38 4.91
N GLU A 123 2.90 -11.36 5.31
CA GLU A 123 3.57 -12.26 4.38
C GLU A 123 2.59 -13.24 3.73
N GLU A 124 1.72 -13.87 4.49
CA GLU A 124 0.79 -14.90 4.01
C GLU A 124 -0.27 -14.32 3.07
N TYR A 125 -0.91 -13.22 3.46
CA TYR A 125 -2.05 -12.67 2.72
C TYR A 125 -1.67 -11.60 1.69
N LEU A 126 -0.62 -10.85 1.91
CA LEU A 126 -0.23 -9.74 1.04
C LEU A 126 1.10 -9.97 0.32
N GLY A 127 1.88 -10.97 0.72
CA GLY A 127 3.21 -11.21 0.20
C GLY A 127 4.21 -10.11 0.53
N LEU A 128 3.93 -9.32 1.57
CA LEU A 128 4.74 -8.20 2.03
C LEU A 128 5.61 -8.60 3.22
N ARG A 129 6.87 -8.22 3.21
CA ARG A 129 7.70 -8.25 4.41
C ARG A 129 7.39 -7.06 5.28
N VAL A 130 7.54 -7.19 6.59
CA VAL A 130 7.54 -6.05 7.50
C VAL A 130 8.97 -5.76 7.92
N GLU A 131 9.42 -4.54 7.65
CA GLU A 131 10.71 -4.04 8.11
C GLU A 131 10.48 -2.89 9.09
N SER A 132 11.34 -2.76 10.10
CA SER A 132 11.19 -1.74 11.12
C SER A 132 12.38 -0.81 11.14
N VAL A 133 12.12 0.48 11.26
CA VAL A 133 13.11 1.53 11.47
C VAL A 133 12.74 2.28 12.75
N ASP A 134 13.72 2.53 13.59
CA ASP A 134 13.52 3.35 14.78
C ASP A 134 13.29 4.81 14.42
N GLU A 135 12.41 5.48 15.12
CA GLU A 135 12.12 6.91 14.90
C GLU A 135 13.37 7.80 15.09
N VAL A 136 14.29 7.39 15.94
CA VAL A 136 15.58 8.08 16.16
C VAL A 136 16.41 8.17 14.88
N GLU A 137 16.27 7.21 13.97
CA GLU A 137 16.98 7.27 12.68
C GLU A 137 16.52 8.47 11.83
N ILE A 138 15.24 8.80 11.88
CA ILE A 138 14.74 9.99 11.17
C ILE A 138 15.33 11.27 11.78
N LEU A 139 15.37 11.34 13.11
CA LEU A 139 15.95 12.50 13.82
C LEU A 139 17.45 12.60 13.53
N ARG A 140 18.19 11.49 13.59
CA ARG A 140 19.62 11.47 13.24
C ARG A 140 19.86 12.00 11.83
N ARG A 141 19.08 11.54 10.85
CA ARG A 141 19.20 12.00 9.46
C ARG A 141 18.89 13.49 9.33
N MET A 142 17.93 14.01 10.09
CA MET A 142 17.64 15.45 10.10
C MET A 142 18.82 16.27 10.68
N GLU A 143 19.37 15.83 11.80
CA GLU A 143 20.45 16.51 12.52
C GLU A 143 21.76 16.50 11.75
N GLU A 144 22.08 15.36 11.12
CA GLU A 144 23.30 15.18 10.33
C GLU A 144 23.15 15.66 8.86
N GLY A 145 21.94 16.10 8.46
CA GLY A 145 21.68 16.56 7.10
C GLY A 145 21.68 15.45 6.05
N ILE A 146 21.32 14.22 6.43
CA ILE A 146 21.30 13.04 5.55
C ILE A 146 19.96 12.95 4.82
N TYR A 147 19.75 13.82 3.89
CA TYR A 147 18.61 13.84 2.96
C TYR A 147 18.98 14.56 1.67
N ASP A 148 18.19 14.40 0.64
CA ASP A 148 18.36 15.09 -0.64
C ASP A 148 17.95 16.57 -0.48
N HIS A 149 18.95 17.45 -0.34
CA HIS A 149 18.73 18.87 -0.13
C HIS A 149 18.00 19.55 -1.30
N GLU A 150 18.29 19.12 -2.54
CA GLU A 150 17.61 19.67 -3.72
C GLU A 150 16.14 19.27 -3.75
N ALA A 151 15.85 18.00 -3.44
CA ALA A 151 14.47 17.49 -3.33
C ALA A 151 13.71 18.19 -2.19
N TYR A 152 14.38 18.42 -1.06
CA TYR A 152 13.80 19.17 0.07
C TYR A 152 13.41 20.59 -0.33
N GLU A 153 14.31 21.35 -0.95
CA GLU A 153 14.01 22.73 -1.37
C GLU A 153 12.84 22.79 -2.37
N LYS A 154 12.81 21.87 -3.33
CA LYS A 154 11.69 21.76 -4.28
C LYS A 154 10.37 21.43 -3.59
N ALA A 155 10.39 20.47 -2.65
CA ALA A 155 9.20 20.07 -1.91
C ALA A 155 8.70 21.21 -1.01
N LEU A 156 9.59 21.89 -0.31
CA LEU A 156 9.26 23.02 0.54
C LEU A 156 8.62 24.17 -0.27
N ALA A 157 9.22 24.53 -1.40
CA ALA A 157 8.69 25.57 -2.28
C ALA A 157 7.30 25.19 -2.81
N TRP A 158 7.15 23.95 -3.29
CA TRP A 158 5.88 23.46 -3.81
C TRP A 158 4.78 23.47 -2.76
N THR A 159 5.08 23.01 -1.54
CA THR A 159 4.07 22.97 -0.48
C THR A 159 3.66 24.36 -0.01
N LYS A 160 4.60 25.31 0.05
CA LYS A 160 4.28 26.72 0.36
C LYS A 160 3.38 27.38 -0.68
N GLU A 161 3.49 26.99 -1.94
CA GLU A 161 2.65 27.50 -3.03
C GLU A 161 1.26 26.85 -3.05
N HIS A 162 1.18 25.53 -2.81
CA HIS A 162 -0.04 24.74 -3.08
C HIS A 162 -0.83 24.35 -1.82
N CYS A 163 -0.18 24.31 -0.64
CA CYS A 163 -0.83 23.97 0.60
C CYS A 163 -1.27 25.24 1.34
N LYS A 164 -2.44 25.15 1.95
CA LYS A 164 -2.98 26.24 2.76
C LYS A 164 -2.93 25.85 4.23
N GLU A 165 -2.57 26.81 5.07
CA GLU A 165 -2.69 26.64 6.51
C GLU A 165 -4.17 26.42 6.88
N GLY A 166 -4.41 25.40 7.72
CA GLY A 166 -5.73 25.10 8.26
C GLY A 166 -6.19 26.16 9.28
N ARG A 167 -7.44 26.05 9.68
CA ARG A 167 -7.99 26.92 10.72
C ARG A 167 -7.56 26.43 12.10
N ASP A 168 -6.91 27.30 12.86
CA ASP A 168 -6.51 27.06 14.24
C ASP A 168 -7.51 27.72 15.20
N ASP A 169 -8.45 26.94 15.71
CA ASP A 169 -9.47 27.36 16.68
C ASP A 169 -9.02 27.16 18.14
N ASN A 170 -7.80 26.72 18.40
CA ASN A 170 -7.29 26.54 19.74
C ASN A 170 -7.19 27.88 20.49
N PRO A 171 -7.47 27.90 21.81
CA PRO A 171 -7.18 29.08 22.61
C PRO A 171 -5.67 29.29 22.68
N GLU A 172 -5.26 30.55 22.88
CA GLU A 172 -3.82 30.86 22.96
C GLU A 172 -3.15 30.20 24.16
N TYR A 173 -3.87 30.06 25.26
CA TYR A 173 -3.39 29.47 26.51
C TYR A 173 -4.40 28.46 27.06
N VAL A 174 -3.88 27.43 27.72
CA VAL A 174 -4.65 26.45 28.52
C VAL A 174 -4.04 26.33 29.90
N ASP A 175 -4.89 26.04 30.91
CA ASP A 175 -4.43 25.66 32.25
C ASP A 175 -4.10 24.18 32.25
N PHE A 176 -2.85 23.86 32.53
CA PHE A 176 -2.38 22.48 32.65
C PHE A 176 -1.67 22.30 34.00
N LEU A 177 -2.25 21.50 34.89
CA LEU A 177 -1.74 21.26 36.22
C LEU A 177 -1.47 22.52 37.05
N GLY A 178 -2.30 23.55 36.87
CA GLY A 178 -2.15 24.82 37.56
C GLY A 178 -1.18 25.81 36.93
N GLU A 179 -0.60 25.47 35.79
CA GLU A 179 0.28 26.34 35.01
C GLU A 179 -0.41 26.76 33.71
N LYS A 180 -0.30 28.04 33.39
CA LYS A 180 -0.80 28.58 32.14
C LYS A 180 0.19 28.28 31.02
N ARG A 181 -0.19 27.39 30.08
CA ARG A 181 0.65 27.02 28.95
C ARG A 181 0.11 27.63 27.68
N ARG A 182 1.00 28.24 26.89
CA ARG A 182 0.68 28.68 25.52
C ARG A 182 0.67 27.45 24.59
N ILE A 183 -0.42 27.29 23.86
CA ILE A 183 -0.58 26.19 22.89
C ILE A 183 -0.66 26.70 21.44
N LYS A 184 -0.90 28.00 21.25
CA LYS A 184 -0.93 28.58 19.91
C LYS A 184 0.48 28.94 19.45
N PHE A 185 0.84 28.43 18.30
CA PHE A 185 2.18 28.62 17.72
C PHE A 185 2.34 30.01 17.12
N THR A 186 3.52 30.59 17.24
CA THR A 186 3.93 31.80 16.50
C THR A 186 4.14 31.45 15.03
N LYS A 187 4.26 32.47 14.19
CA LYS A 187 4.57 32.31 12.78
C LYS A 187 5.91 31.60 12.57
N GLU A 188 6.91 31.95 13.36
CA GLU A 188 8.25 31.36 13.30
C GLU A 188 8.24 29.88 13.73
N GLU A 189 7.46 29.55 14.75
CA GLU A 189 7.30 28.16 15.19
C GLU A 189 6.60 27.32 14.13
N LYS A 190 5.56 27.84 13.49
CA LYS A 190 4.86 27.18 12.38
C LYS A 190 5.78 26.95 11.18
N GLU A 191 6.61 27.94 10.84
CA GLU A 191 7.59 27.80 9.76
C GLU A 191 8.59 26.67 10.04
N LYS A 192 9.13 26.61 11.25
CA LYS A 192 10.03 25.52 11.66
C LYS A 192 9.35 24.15 11.64
N GLN A 193 8.07 24.07 12.05
CA GLN A 193 7.29 22.82 11.96
C GLN A 193 7.11 22.38 10.50
N TRP A 194 6.85 23.34 9.62
CA TRP A 194 6.71 23.09 8.20
C TRP A 194 7.99 22.51 7.60
N GLU A 195 9.13 23.14 7.87
CA GLU A 195 10.44 22.66 7.43
C GLU A 195 10.76 21.26 7.97
N PHE A 196 10.49 21.03 9.25
CA PHE A 196 10.67 19.72 9.87
C PHE A 196 9.84 18.63 9.18
N THR A 197 8.55 18.90 8.93
CA THR A 197 7.64 17.96 8.27
C THR A 197 8.12 17.62 6.86
N ILE A 198 8.60 18.59 6.10
CA ILE A 198 9.11 18.34 4.74
C ILE A 198 10.44 17.57 4.75
N LYS A 199 11.33 17.84 5.71
CA LYS A 199 12.55 17.03 5.89
C LYS A 199 12.20 15.58 6.21
N MET A 200 11.27 15.38 7.15
CA MET A 200 10.78 14.03 7.51
C MET A 200 10.19 13.30 6.31
N TYR A 201 9.37 13.95 5.51
CA TYR A 201 8.83 13.40 4.27
C TYR A 201 9.94 12.94 3.32
N CYS A 202 10.96 13.75 3.08
CA CYS A 202 12.09 13.39 2.22
C CYS A 202 12.83 12.17 2.76
N ILE A 203 13.13 12.14 4.07
CA ILE A 203 13.82 11.03 4.72
C ILE A 203 13.00 9.75 4.66
N ILE A 204 11.70 9.80 4.93
CA ILE A 204 10.83 8.61 4.84
C ILE A 204 10.76 8.10 3.40
N LYS A 205 10.66 8.98 2.42
CA LYS A 205 10.71 8.60 1.00
C LYS A 205 12.02 7.89 0.67
N ASP A 206 13.15 8.39 1.17
CA ASP A 206 14.46 7.78 0.95
C ASP A 206 14.56 6.41 1.65
N LEU A 207 14.03 6.26 2.86
CA LEU A 207 13.92 4.98 3.56
C LEU A 207 13.06 3.96 2.79
N ILE A 208 11.97 4.40 2.16
CA ILE A 208 11.09 3.53 1.38
C ILE A 208 11.81 2.98 0.15
N GLN A 209 12.38 3.83 -0.67
CA GLN A 209 12.84 3.45 -2.02
C GLN A 209 14.36 3.57 -2.26
N GLY A 210 15.10 4.17 -1.32
CA GLY A 210 16.50 4.53 -1.48
C GLY A 210 16.67 5.83 -2.26
N ASN A 211 17.84 6.47 -2.10
CA ASN A 211 18.18 7.68 -2.81
C ASN A 211 19.71 7.78 -3.04
N LYS A 212 20.11 7.83 -4.30
CA LYS A 212 21.52 7.95 -4.70
C LYS A 212 22.05 9.40 -4.63
N ASN A 213 21.18 10.37 -4.41
CA ASN A 213 21.52 11.79 -4.34
C ASN A 213 21.78 12.27 -2.91
N LEU A 214 21.91 11.34 -1.96
CA LEU A 214 22.32 11.69 -0.61
C LEU A 214 23.74 12.28 -0.60
N PRO A 215 24.10 13.07 0.43
CA PRO A 215 25.47 13.58 0.58
C PRO A 215 26.51 12.46 0.53
N ALA A 216 27.69 12.77 0.05
CA ALA A 216 28.76 11.79 -0.12
C ALA A 216 29.15 11.16 1.24
N GLY A 217 29.36 9.84 1.23
CA GLY A 217 29.74 9.09 2.42
C GLY A 217 28.62 8.28 3.08
N PHE A 218 27.36 8.56 2.76
CA PHE A 218 26.19 7.87 3.32
C PHE A 218 25.68 6.76 2.39
N ILE A 219 26.53 5.77 2.14
CA ILE A 219 26.25 4.67 1.19
C ILE A 219 25.15 3.76 1.73
N GLU A 220 25.19 3.42 3.02
CA GLU A 220 24.19 2.56 3.66
C GLU A 220 22.82 3.26 3.71
N GLU A 221 22.81 4.54 4.06
CA GLU A 221 21.58 5.34 4.11
C GLU A 221 20.95 5.56 2.74
N SER A 222 21.72 5.45 1.68
CA SER A 222 21.21 5.54 0.30
C SER A 222 20.42 4.31 -0.14
N VAL A 223 20.53 3.21 0.59
CA VAL A 223 19.80 1.97 0.31
C VAL A 223 18.42 2.05 1.00
N GLY A 224 17.37 1.89 0.21
CA GLY A 224 16.00 1.83 0.73
C GLY A 224 15.57 0.42 1.10
N HIS A 225 14.44 0.32 1.78
CA HIS A 225 13.86 -0.94 2.24
C HIS A 225 13.00 -1.65 1.18
N ASN A 226 13.00 -1.18 -0.08
CA ASN A 226 12.11 -1.67 -1.15
C ASN A 226 10.64 -1.71 -0.71
N ALA A 227 10.24 -0.74 0.08
CA ALA A 227 8.90 -0.65 0.63
C ALA A 227 7.93 0.01 -0.36
N ILE A 228 6.64 -0.31 -0.22
CA ILE A 228 5.55 0.32 -0.98
C ILE A 228 4.68 1.22 -0.10
N ALA A 229 4.81 1.08 1.20
CA ALA A 229 4.12 1.90 2.19
C ALA A 229 4.96 1.99 3.46
N ALA A 230 4.72 3.04 4.23
CA ALA A 230 5.29 3.22 5.56
C ALA A 230 4.21 3.74 6.52
N GLY A 231 4.38 3.47 7.80
CA GLY A 231 3.49 3.98 8.83
C GLY A 231 4.20 4.12 10.17
N PHE A 232 3.84 5.16 10.90
CA PHE A 232 4.34 5.37 12.25
C PHE A 232 3.60 4.49 13.26
N GLN A 233 4.34 3.93 14.18
CA GLN A 233 3.82 3.28 15.38
C GLN A 233 4.33 3.99 16.62
N GLY A 234 3.43 4.38 17.48
CA GLY A 234 3.74 5.10 18.70
C GLY A 234 3.59 6.60 18.54
N GLN A 235 2.53 7.07 19.11
CA GLN A 235 2.14 8.47 19.06
C GLN A 235 2.99 9.34 20.00
N ARG A 236 3.38 8.79 21.15
CA ARG A 236 3.98 9.55 22.24
C ARG A 236 5.38 10.08 21.93
N GLN A 237 6.19 9.31 21.21
CA GLN A 237 7.56 9.75 20.88
C GLN A 237 7.55 10.99 20.00
N TRP A 238 6.58 11.12 19.11
CA TRP A 238 6.41 12.29 18.27
C TRP A 238 5.78 13.47 18.99
N THR A 239 4.93 13.22 19.99
CA THR A 239 4.35 14.28 20.81
C THR A 239 5.34 14.84 21.84
N ASP A 240 6.31 14.04 22.25
CA ASP A 240 7.35 14.46 23.20
C ASP A 240 8.53 15.15 22.49
N HIS A 241 8.69 14.91 21.18
CA HIS A 241 9.62 15.61 20.31
C HIS A 241 8.90 16.70 19.53
N TRP A 242 9.60 17.77 19.25
CA TRP A 242 9.05 18.85 18.45
C TRP A 242 9.15 18.53 16.93
N PRO A 243 8.13 18.84 16.13
CA PRO A 243 6.85 19.40 16.53
C PRO A 243 5.94 18.35 17.14
N ASN A 244 5.18 18.79 18.14
CA ASN A 244 4.10 18.00 18.67
C ASN A 244 3.00 17.95 17.59
N CYS A 245 2.99 16.93 16.79
CA CYS A 245 2.15 16.94 15.63
C CYS A 245 1.03 15.96 15.64
N ASP A 246 -0.10 16.53 15.52
CA ASP A 246 -1.10 16.01 14.64
C ASP A 246 -0.64 16.33 13.20
N TYR A 247 0.08 15.39 12.57
CA TYR A 247 0.45 15.57 11.18
C TYR A 247 -0.81 15.60 10.33
N PRO A 248 -0.99 16.61 9.47
CA PRO A 248 -2.06 16.59 8.49
C PRO A 248 -1.86 15.46 7.48
#